data_fdbde327d35ee619cc7b21d3df81453c
#
_entry.id   fdbde327d35ee619cc7b21d3df81453c
#
_cell.length_a   1.000
_cell.length_b   1.000
_cell.length_c   1.000
_cell.angle_alpha   90.00
_cell.angle_beta   90.00
_cell.angle_gamma   90.00
#
_symmetry.space_group_name_H-M   'P 1'
#
loop_
_entity.id
_entity.type
_entity.pdbx_description
1 polymer ?
#
loop_
_entity_poly.entity_id
_entity_poly.type
_entity_poly.pdbx_seq_one_letter_code
_entity_poly.pdbx_strand_id
1 'polypeptide(L)'
;AYDIQVRDRSAASANAVTIDKHHRLIVDGKPFMPIGIYGAWQGSMKDEDLKRIADAGFNTLHLYGIAWHRGPGKYATDMEGIRAGVDQVAKYGLKLVPSIKEHLHGWNHKVDDAFGPIPVAKKIVENLKDHPAVLVWYVSDEEARSRIPDIIKLRETVGAIDPDHPTWTLTCFYDDLNYYATSGDILGIDPYPIKATHGPQSLRELRDALAAGQKTGATIWHVPQAFNWAIVDKNMSDEEFRKTRFLTREEVRTAPLLGAIYGAKAFVFYAYYDITAMEKRAPERGEEDWNNLKETVQLLHDLEPWIMST
;
A
#
# COMPACT_ATOMS: atom_id res chain seq x y z
N ALA A 1 21.95 -14.76 8.78
CA ALA A 1 22.88 -14.22 7.79
C ALA A 1 22.02 -13.54 6.72
N TYR A 2 22.31 -12.30 6.40
CA TYR A 2 21.66 -11.59 5.30
C TYR A 2 22.56 -11.71 4.08
N ASP A 3 22.04 -12.18 2.95
CA ASP A 3 22.72 -12.10 1.67
C ASP A 3 22.63 -10.65 1.17
N ILE A 4 23.73 -9.91 1.28
CA ILE A 4 23.83 -8.56 0.71
C ILE A 4 24.25 -8.75 -0.76
N GLN A 5 23.34 -8.50 -1.69
CA GLN A 5 23.69 -8.41 -3.09
C GLN A 5 24.26 -7.02 -3.38
N VAL A 6 25.54 -6.96 -3.67
CA VAL A 6 26.18 -5.74 -4.18
C VAL A 6 26.00 -5.69 -5.69
N ARG A 7 25.39 -4.61 -6.20
CA ARG A 7 25.17 -4.39 -7.63
C ARG A 7 26.00 -3.23 -8.16
N ASP A 8 26.43 -3.39 -9.38
CA ASP A 8 26.98 -2.27 -10.14
C ASP A 8 25.83 -1.34 -10.58
N ARG A 9 25.83 -0.10 -10.11
CA ARG A 9 24.84 0.92 -10.46
C ARG A 9 24.77 1.24 -11.95
N SER A 10 25.83 0.96 -12.71
CA SER A 10 25.85 1.17 -14.17
C SER A 10 24.89 0.25 -14.92
N ALA A 11 24.39 -0.82 -14.27
CA ALA A 11 23.47 -1.79 -14.85
C ALA A 11 21.99 -1.56 -14.43
N ALA A 12 21.70 -0.54 -13.59
CA ALA A 12 20.33 -0.26 -13.15
C ALA A 12 19.49 0.31 -14.32
N SER A 13 18.19 -0.04 -14.35
CA SER A 13 17.27 0.52 -15.33
C SER A 13 17.06 2.03 -15.14
N ALA A 14 16.59 2.71 -16.19
CA ALA A 14 16.26 4.14 -16.11
C ALA A 14 15.16 4.45 -15.08
N ASN A 15 14.32 3.46 -14.75
CA ASN A 15 13.23 3.59 -13.81
C ASN A 15 13.53 2.96 -12.43
N ALA A 16 14.80 2.68 -12.14
CA ALA A 16 15.20 2.03 -10.89
C ALA A 16 14.78 2.84 -9.67
N VAL A 17 14.20 2.13 -8.71
CA VAL A 17 13.83 2.64 -7.38
C VAL A 17 14.74 1.98 -6.36
N THR A 18 15.46 2.76 -5.58
CA THR A 18 16.37 2.23 -4.56
C THR A 18 16.00 2.73 -3.17
N ILE A 19 16.49 2.06 -2.14
CA ILE A 19 16.37 2.51 -0.76
C ILE A 19 17.75 2.97 -0.31
N ASP A 20 17.85 4.21 0.20
CA ASP A 20 19.11 4.73 0.71
C ASP A 20 19.36 4.34 2.18
N LYS A 21 20.54 4.68 2.71
CA LYS A 21 20.92 4.41 4.11
C LYS A 21 20.05 5.12 5.16
N HIS A 22 19.18 6.03 4.73
CA HIS A 22 18.22 6.74 5.58
C HIS A 22 16.79 6.23 5.41
N HIS A 23 16.64 5.04 4.80
CA HIS A 23 15.36 4.37 4.56
C HIS A 23 14.41 5.13 3.62
N ARG A 24 14.94 6.05 2.78
CA ARG A 24 14.13 6.78 1.81
C ARG A 24 14.13 6.06 0.48
N LEU A 25 12.99 6.06 -0.22
CA LEU A 25 13.02 5.71 -1.63
C LEU A 25 13.74 6.80 -2.43
N ILE A 26 14.53 6.36 -3.38
CA ILE A 26 15.18 7.21 -4.38
C ILE A 26 14.59 6.86 -5.73
N VAL A 27 13.89 7.80 -6.32
CA VAL A 27 13.25 7.71 -7.63
C VAL A 27 13.86 8.79 -8.51
N ASP A 28 14.31 8.47 -9.70
CA ASP A 28 14.99 9.41 -10.62
C ASP A 28 16.16 10.17 -9.94
N GLY A 29 16.88 9.48 -9.04
CA GLY A 29 18.01 10.02 -8.30
C GLY A 29 17.64 10.97 -7.15
N LYS A 30 16.37 11.12 -6.82
CA LYS A 30 15.88 12.04 -5.77
C LYS A 30 15.10 11.28 -4.69
N PRO A 31 15.15 11.74 -3.43
CA PRO A 31 14.25 11.24 -2.41
C PRO A 31 12.79 11.41 -2.82
N PHE A 32 12.01 10.35 -2.65
CA PHE A 32 10.58 10.31 -2.94
C PHE A 32 9.83 9.80 -1.71
N MET A 33 8.91 10.57 -1.18
CA MET A 33 8.03 10.18 -0.08
C MET A 33 6.69 9.70 -0.64
N PRO A 34 6.41 8.40 -0.63
CA PRO A 34 5.10 7.91 -1.02
C PRO A 34 4.02 8.42 -0.07
N ILE A 35 3.09 9.20 -0.59
CA ILE A 35 1.83 9.55 0.07
C ILE A 35 0.75 8.90 -0.78
N GLY A 36 0.32 7.73 -0.35
CA GLY A 36 -0.51 6.85 -1.15
C GLY A 36 -1.86 6.52 -0.51
N ILE A 37 -2.66 5.85 -1.30
CA ILE A 37 -3.94 5.30 -0.84
C ILE A 37 -4.17 3.93 -1.47
N TYR A 38 -4.80 3.03 -0.72
CA TYR A 38 -5.30 1.78 -1.26
C TYR A 38 -6.46 2.04 -2.20
N GLY A 39 -6.27 1.70 -3.47
CA GLY A 39 -7.34 1.63 -4.47
C GLY A 39 -8.03 0.27 -4.43
N ALA A 40 -9.10 0.16 -5.20
CA ALA A 40 -9.78 -1.10 -5.43
C ALA A 40 -8.97 -1.96 -6.44
N TRP A 41 -9.59 -3.04 -6.90
CA TRP A 41 -8.98 -3.87 -7.93
C TRP A 41 -8.86 -3.14 -9.25
N GLN A 42 -7.85 -3.48 -10.01
CA GLN A 42 -7.71 -3.00 -11.38
C GLN A 42 -9.02 -3.23 -12.19
N GLY A 43 -9.37 -2.27 -13.03
CA GLY A 43 -10.60 -2.27 -13.81
C GLY A 43 -11.86 -1.84 -13.05
N SER A 44 -11.78 -1.67 -11.71
CA SER A 44 -12.87 -1.07 -10.92
C SER A 44 -12.64 0.42 -10.64
N MET A 45 -11.40 0.90 -10.76
CA MET A 45 -11.05 2.32 -10.65
C MET A 45 -11.34 3.02 -11.98
N LYS A 46 -12.11 4.11 -11.91
CA LYS A 46 -12.42 4.95 -13.07
C LYS A 46 -11.45 6.11 -13.17
N ASP A 47 -11.41 6.75 -14.34
CA ASP A 47 -10.64 7.98 -14.54
C ASP A 47 -11.00 9.07 -13.53
N GLU A 48 -12.28 9.16 -13.15
CA GLU A 48 -12.77 10.10 -12.14
C GLU A 48 -12.16 9.84 -10.76
N ASP A 49 -12.06 8.57 -10.37
CA ASP A 49 -11.45 8.15 -9.10
C ASP A 49 -9.95 8.47 -9.07
N LEU A 50 -9.24 8.14 -10.13
CA LEU A 50 -7.80 8.39 -10.26
C LEU A 50 -7.50 9.89 -10.26
N LYS A 51 -8.31 10.65 -10.99
CA LYS A 51 -8.21 12.12 -10.99
C LYS A 51 -8.47 12.70 -9.59
N ARG A 52 -9.51 12.23 -8.91
CA ARG A 52 -9.86 12.66 -7.54
C ARG A 52 -8.74 12.39 -6.55
N ILE A 53 -8.10 11.22 -6.64
CA ILE A 53 -6.96 10.84 -5.81
C ILE A 53 -5.76 11.75 -6.09
N ALA A 54 -5.41 11.95 -7.36
CA ALA A 54 -4.31 12.82 -7.75
C ALA A 54 -4.56 14.29 -7.35
N ASP A 55 -5.77 14.83 -7.58
CA ASP A 55 -6.15 16.19 -7.20
C ASP A 55 -6.14 16.41 -5.67
N ALA A 56 -6.30 15.34 -4.88
CA ALA A 56 -6.16 15.38 -3.43
C ALA A 56 -4.70 15.42 -2.95
N GLY A 57 -3.73 15.36 -3.86
CA GLY A 57 -2.30 15.43 -3.56
C GLY A 57 -1.64 14.07 -3.34
N PHE A 58 -2.34 12.96 -3.47
CA PHE A 58 -1.68 11.65 -3.45
C PHE A 58 -0.74 11.50 -4.65
N ASN A 59 0.43 10.92 -4.43
CA ASN A 59 1.42 10.66 -5.47
C ASN A 59 1.61 9.16 -5.75
N THR A 60 0.97 8.31 -4.94
CA THR A 60 1.11 6.85 -5.01
C THR A 60 -0.26 6.18 -4.89
N LEU A 61 -0.49 5.16 -5.71
CA LEU A 61 -1.67 4.29 -5.62
C LEU A 61 -1.21 2.86 -5.36
N HIS A 62 -1.81 2.22 -4.37
CA HIS A 62 -1.72 0.78 -4.21
C HIS A 62 -2.97 0.12 -4.78
N LEU A 63 -2.84 -0.63 -5.87
CA LEU A 63 -3.92 -1.48 -6.37
C LEU A 63 -3.90 -2.78 -5.60
N TYR A 64 -4.93 -3.00 -4.79
CA TYR A 64 -5.05 -4.16 -3.91
C TYR A 64 -5.07 -5.50 -4.66
N GLY A 65 -5.56 -5.51 -5.90
CA GLY A 65 -5.45 -6.65 -6.80
C GLY A 65 -5.22 -6.20 -8.24
N ILE A 66 -4.09 -6.57 -8.82
CA ILE A 66 -3.76 -6.20 -10.20
C ILE A 66 -4.22 -7.26 -11.21
N ALA A 67 -4.26 -8.52 -10.80
CA ALA A 67 -4.60 -9.66 -11.66
C ALA A 67 -5.85 -10.41 -11.19
N TRP A 68 -6.67 -9.80 -10.34
CA TRP A 68 -7.79 -10.47 -9.76
C TRP A 68 -9.04 -10.37 -10.61
N HIS A 69 -9.64 -11.53 -10.86
CA HIS A 69 -10.83 -11.68 -11.68
C HIS A 69 -12.06 -12.06 -10.84
N ARG A 70 -13.06 -11.18 -10.81
CA ARG A 70 -14.39 -11.47 -10.26
C ARG A 70 -15.42 -11.64 -11.36
N GLY A 71 -15.38 -12.74 -12.09
CA GLY A 71 -16.37 -13.09 -13.10
C GLY A 71 -16.06 -12.54 -14.51
N PRO A 72 -16.79 -12.96 -15.53
CA PRO A 72 -16.47 -12.70 -16.93
C PRO A 72 -16.52 -11.20 -17.26
N GLY A 73 -15.46 -10.69 -17.85
CA GLY A 73 -15.41 -9.40 -18.54
C GLY A 73 -15.20 -8.17 -17.66
N LYS A 74 -14.88 -8.31 -16.37
CA LYS A 74 -14.73 -7.14 -15.47
C LYS A 74 -13.31 -6.79 -15.08
N TYR A 75 -12.34 -7.68 -15.24
CA TYR A 75 -10.96 -7.46 -14.79
C TYR A 75 -10.00 -8.08 -15.80
N ALA A 76 -8.80 -7.48 -15.92
CA ALA A 76 -7.78 -8.00 -16.79
C ALA A 76 -7.26 -9.36 -16.29
N THR A 77 -7.42 -10.37 -17.14
CA THR A 77 -6.85 -11.72 -16.97
C THR A 77 -5.70 -11.96 -17.94
N ASP A 78 -5.30 -10.93 -18.65
CA ASP A 78 -4.21 -10.92 -19.61
C ASP A 78 -3.29 -9.72 -19.35
N MET A 79 -2.07 -9.81 -19.86
CA MET A 79 -1.07 -8.76 -19.66
C MET A 79 -1.41 -7.46 -20.39
N GLU A 80 -2.13 -7.51 -21.50
CA GLU A 80 -2.56 -6.31 -22.21
C GLU A 80 -3.48 -5.46 -21.34
N GLY A 81 -4.51 -6.07 -20.76
CA GLY A 81 -5.43 -5.38 -19.85
C GLY A 81 -4.78 -4.94 -18.56
N ILE A 82 -3.86 -5.75 -17.99
CA ILE A 82 -3.08 -5.35 -16.80
C ILE A 82 -2.26 -4.10 -17.12
N ARG A 83 -1.54 -4.08 -18.25
CA ARG A 83 -0.73 -2.95 -18.68
C ARG A 83 -1.58 -1.69 -18.93
N ALA A 84 -2.72 -1.85 -19.60
CA ALA A 84 -3.65 -0.74 -19.83
C ALA A 84 -4.13 -0.09 -18.51
N GLY A 85 -4.36 -0.90 -17.46
CA GLY A 85 -4.68 -0.36 -16.13
C GLY A 85 -3.52 0.37 -15.46
N VAL A 86 -2.28 -0.09 -15.64
CA VAL A 86 -1.08 0.59 -15.16
C VAL A 86 -0.87 1.91 -15.92
N ASP A 87 -1.04 1.91 -17.24
CA ASP A 87 -0.99 3.11 -18.08
C ASP A 87 -2.06 4.14 -17.66
N GLN A 88 -3.27 3.66 -17.30
CA GLN A 88 -4.34 4.51 -16.79
C GLN A 88 -3.95 5.21 -15.48
N VAL A 89 -3.33 4.52 -14.54
CA VAL A 89 -2.82 5.11 -13.30
C VAL A 89 -1.72 6.14 -13.60
N ALA A 90 -0.77 5.78 -14.46
CA ALA A 90 0.34 6.64 -14.88
C ALA A 90 -0.11 7.96 -15.52
N LYS A 91 -1.22 7.95 -16.27
CA LYS A 91 -1.83 9.13 -16.90
C LYS A 91 -2.12 10.26 -15.91
N TYR A 92 -2.39 9.93 -14.64
CA TYR A 92 -2.65 10.90 -13.58
C TYR A 92 -1.42 11.25 -12.73
N GLY A 93 -0.22 10.86 -13.18
CA GLY A 93 1.04 11.14 -12.49
C GLY A 93 1.26 10.33 -11.22
N LEU A 94 0.42 9.31 -10.98
CA LEU A 94 0.54 8.44 -9.81
C LEU A 94 1.60 7.36 -10.03
N LYS A 95 2.45 7.15 -9.04
CA LYS A 95 3.26 5.93 -8.95
C LYS A 95 2.40 4.78 -8.46
N LEU A 96 2.73 3.56 -8.86
CA LEU A 96 1.94 2.37 -8.57
C LEU A 96 2.71 1.38 -7.70
N VAL A 97 2.02 0.86 -6.69
CA VAL A 97 2.42 -0.33 -5.94
C VAL A 97 1.52 -1.49 -6.37
N PRO A 98 1.92 -2.29 -7.37
CA PRO A 98 1.11 -3.39 -7.85
C PRO A 98 1.16 -4.56 -6.86
N SER A 99 -0.02 -5.11 -6.55
CA SER A 99 -0.14 -6.30 -5.72
C SER A 99 0.09 -7.56 -6.54
N ILE A 100 1.03 -8.38 -6.10
CA ILE A 100 1.25 -9.74 -6.64
C ILE A 100 1.09 -10.83 -5.57
N LYS A 101 0.62 -10.45 -4.40
CA LYS A 101 0.45 -11.30 -3.21
C LYS A 101 -0.71 -12.28 -3.31
N GLU A 102 -1.77 -11.97 -4.05
CA GLU A 102 -2.98 -12.80 -4.14
C GLU A 102 -2.68 -14.23 -4.55
N HIS A 103 -1.56 -14.40 -5.21
CA HIS A 103 -1.12 -15.71 -5.67
C HIS A 103 -0.65 -16.62 -4.54
N LEU A 104 -0.27 -16.05 -3.38
CA LEU A 104 0.10 -16.82 -2.19
C LEU A 104 -1.08 -17.54 -1.54
N HIS A 105 -2.31 -17.04 -1.70
CA HIS A 105 -3.52 -17.60 -1.10
C HIS A 105 -4.07 -18.85 -1.83
N GLY A 106 -3.34 -19.40 -2.80
CA GLY A 106 -3.79 -20.55 -3.55
C GLY A 106 -5.00 -20.25 -4.45
N TRP A 107 -5.29 -18.99 -4.69
CA TRP A 107 -6.31 -18.58 -5.64
C TRP A 107 -5.84 -18.93 -7.04
N ASN A 108 -6.64 -19.70 -7.75
CA ASN A 108 -6.34 -20.22 -9.08
C ASN A 108 -6.44 -19.11 -10.13
N HIS A 109 -5.63 -18.06 -10.00
CA HIS A 109 -5.57 -16.99 -10.98
C HIS A 109 -4.72 -17.40 -12.16
N LYS A 110 -5.20 -17.00 -13.31
CA LYS A 110 -4.52 -17.17 -14.59
C LYS A 110 -4.32 -15.81 -15.23
N VAL A 111 -3.11 -15.56 -15.72
CA VAL A 111 -2.78 -14.40 -16.55
C VAL A 111 -2.19 -14.94 -17.86
N ASP A 112 -2.88 -14.78 -18.98
CA ASP A 112 -2.60 -15.42 -20.27
C ASP A 112 -2.45 -16.95 -20.10
N ASP A 113 -1.24 -17.47 -20.37
CA ASP A 113 -0.88 -18.88 -20.23
C ASP A 113 -0.31 -19.24 -18.84
N ALA A 114 0.05 -18.23 -18.02
CA ALA A 114 0.61 -18.45 -16.70
C ALA A 114 -0.49 -18.82 -15.69
N PHE A 115 -0.26 -19.87 -14.91
CA PHE A 115 -1.17 -20.35 -13.88
C PHE A 115 -0.44 -20.66 -12.57
N GLY A 116 -1.04 -20.25 -11.45
CA GLY A 116 -0.51 -20.44 -10.11
C GLY A 116 0.40 -19.29 -9.65
N PRO A 117 0.74 -19.26 -8.34
CA PRO A 117 1.33 -18.08 -7.70
C PRO A 117 2.60 -17.58 -8.40
N ILE A 118 3.62 -18.41 -8.46
CA ILE A 118 4.93 -18.00 -8.98
C ILE A 118 4.92 -17.73 -10.48
N PRO A 119 4.32 -18.57 -11.37
CA PRO A 119 4.26 -18.26 -12.80
C PRO A 119 3.54 -16.96 -13.12
N VAL A 120 2.42 -16.67 -12.44
CA VAL A 120 1.67 -15.43 -12.64
C VAL A 120 2.46 -14.21 -12.14
N ALA A 121 3.06 -14.29 -10.95
CA ALA A 121 3.92 -13.22 -10.44
C ALA A 121 5.09 -12.94 -11.39
N LYS A 122 5.79 -13.98 -11.87
CA LYS A 122 6.86 -13.85 -12.88
C LYS A 122 6.37 -13.10 -14.09
N LYS A 123 5.26 -13.55 -14.70
CA LYS A 123 4.71 -12.93 -15.90
C LYS A 123 4.40 -11.45 -15.72
N ILE A 124 3.78 -11.10 -14.59
CA ILE A 124 3.46 -9.69 -14.27
C ILE A 124 4.73 -8.87 -14.13
N VAL A 125 5.70 -9.33 -13.33
CA VAL A 125 6.95 -8.61 -13.09
C VAL A 125 7.77 -8.45 -14.36
N GLU A 126 7.96 -9.51 -15.16
CA GLU A 126 8.67 -9.48 -16.42
C GLU A 126 8.11 -8.44 -17.42
N ASN A 127 6.81 -8.24 -17.41
CA ASN A 127 6.12 -7.33 -18.33
C ASN A 127 6.00 -5.89 -17.83
N LEU A 128 6.09 -5.66 -16.52
CA LEU A 128 5.86 -4.35 -15.93
C LEU A 128 7.10 -3.71 -15.28
N LYS A 129 8.18 -4.44 -15.06
CA LYS A 129 9.39 -3.93 -14.38
C LYS A 129 9.99 -2.67 -15.00
N ASP A 130 9.84 -2.50 -16.31
CA ASP A 130 10.35 -1.33 -17.05
C ASP A 130 9.30 -0.21 -17.17
N HIS A 131 8.12 -0.38 -16.52
CA HIS A 131 7.07 0.63 -16.60
C HIS A 131 7.33 1.77 -15.61
N PRO A 132 7.36 3.04 -16.03
CA PRO A 132 7.80 4.17 -15.18
C PRO A 132 6.88 4.46 -13.98
N ALA A 133 5.66 3.94 -13.96
CA ALA A 133 4.77 4.08 -12.83
C ALA A 133 5.03 3.06 -11.73
N VAL A 134 5.66 1.93 -12.00
CA VAL A 134 5.96 0.92 -10.98
C VAL A 134 6.94 1.50 -9.96
N LEU A 135 6.59 1.39 -8.68
CA LEU A 135 7.38 1.92 -7.57
C LEU A 135 7.96 0.81 -6.70
N VAL A 136 7.12 -0.11 -6.26
CA VAL A 136 7.44 -1.16 -5.30
C VAL A 136 6.52 -2.35 -5.55
N TRP A 137 7.01 -3.58 -5.41
CA TRP A 137 6.20 -4.78 -5.55
C TRP A 137 5.58 -5.20 -4.21
N TYR A 138 4.26 -5.26 -4.14
CA TYR A 138 3.55 -5.72 -2.93
C TYR A 138 3.47 -7.25 -2.92
N VAL A 139 4.20 -7.87 -1.98
CA VAL A 139 4.41 -9.32 -1.96
C VAL A 139 3.68 -10.04 -0.84
N SER A 140 3.18 -9.32 0.18
CA SER A 140 2.47 -9.93 1.31
C SER A 140 1.52 -8.93 1.99
N ASP A 141 0.41 -9.45 2.51
CA ASP A 141 -0.64 -8.72 3.19
C ASP A 141 -1.19 -9.55 4.36
N GLU A 142 -0.73 -9.24 5.56
CA GLU A 142 -1.18 -9.86 6.81
C GLU A 142 -1.15 -11.41 6.82
N GLU A 143 -0.20 -12.00 6.09
CA GLU A 143 -0.04 -13.45 6.07
C GLU A 143 0.40 -13.99 7.43
N ALA A 144 -0.09 -15.15 7.81
CA ALA A 144 0.34 -15.82 9.03
C ALA A 144 1.86 -16.09 9.02
N ARG A 145 2.50 -16.04 10.19
CA ARG A 145 3.95 -16.29 10.36
C ARG A 145 4.44 -17.57 9.66
N SER A 146 3.62 -18.63 9.64
CA SER A 146 3.95 -19.89 8.95
C SER A 146 4.13 -19.73 7.43
N ARG A 147 3.65 -18.62 6.84
CA ARG A 147 3.74 -18.31 5.41
C ARG A 147 4.99 -17.50 5.04
N ILE A 148 5.78 -17.05 6.02
CA ILE A 148 7.00 -16.27 5.75
C ILE A 148 7.94 -16.96 4.74
N PRO A 149 8.16 -18.28 4.76
CA PRO A 149 8.98 -18.93 3.72
C PRO A 149 8.43 -18.76 2.29
N ASP A 150 7.10 -18.74 2.13
CA ASP A 150 6.47 -18.52 0.82
C ASP A 150 6.62 -17.06 0.37
N ILE A 151 6.52 -16.11 1.30
CA ILE A 151 6.74 -14.68 1.02
C ILE A 151 8.19 -14.45 0.59
N ILE A 152 9.16 -15.03 1.31
CA ILE A 152 10.57 -14.95 0.96
C ILE A 152 10.81 -15.52 -0.44
N LYS A 153 10.23 -16.68 -0.76
CA LYS A 153 10.33 -17.28 -2.10
C LYS A 153 9.76 -16.37 -3.18
N LEU A 154 8.62 -15.70 -2.92
CA LEU A 154 8.06 -14.71 -3.86
C LEU A 154 8.99 -13.50 -4.02
N ARG A 155 9.49 -12.94 -2.91
CA ARG A 155 10.48 -11.85 -2.91
C ARG A 155 11.71 -12.20 -3.74
N GLU A 156 12.31 -13.38 -3.51
CA GLU A 156 13.49 -13.87 -4.26
C GLU A 156 13.18 -14.02 -5.74
N THR A 157 11.98 -14.52 -6.07
CA THR A 157 11.51 -14.64 -7.45
C THR A 157 11.42 -13.27 -8.14
N VAL A 158 10.86 -12.27 -7.45
CA VAL A 158 10.77 -10.90 -7.92
C VAL A 158 12.16 -10.31 -8.11
N GLY A 159 13.02 -10.38 -7.09
CA GLY A 159 14.36 -9.82 -7.13
C GLY A 159 15.28 -10.44 -8.18
N ALA A 160 15.04 -11.71 -8.57
CA ALA A 160 15.74 -12.35 -9.68
C ALA A 160 15.35 -11.80 -11.06
N ILE A 161 14.14 -11.26 -11.21
CA ILE A 161 13.60 -10.74 -12.48
C ILE A 161 13.75 -9.21 -12.53
N ASP A 162 13.38 -8.58 -11.43
CA ASP A 162 13.40 -7.14 -11.24
C ASP A 162 14.18 -6.76 -9.97
N PRO A 163 15.46 -6.63 -10.10
CA PRO A 163 16.31 -6.20 -9.00
C PRO A 163 16.35 -4.68 -8.83
N ASP A 164 15.66 -3.94 -9.65
CA ASP A 164 15.67 -2.48 -9.67
C ASP A 164 14.49 -1.87 -8.91
N HIS A 165 13.52 -2.68 -8.47
CA HIS A 165 12.41 -2.22 -7.61
C HIS A 165 12.35 -3.03 -6.30
N PRO A 166 12.19 -2.33 -5.15
CA PRO A 166 12.06 -3.00 -3.86
C PRO A 166 10.74 -3.77 -3.73
N THR A 167 10.70 -4.67 -2.74
CA THR A 167 9.49 -5.41 -2.35
C THR A 167 8.94 -4.89 -1.03
N TRP A 168 7.61 -4.91 -0.87
CA TRP A 168 6.90 -4.47 0.32
C TRP A 168 6.08 -5.62 0.92
N THR A 169 6.37 -5.95 2.18
CA THR A 169 5.61 -6.88 3.01
C THR A 169 4.84 -6.10 4.06
N LEU A 170 3.54 -6.35 4.20
CA LEU A 170 2.67 -5.76 5.21
C LEU A 170 2.27 -6.80 6.26
N THR A 171 2.16 -6.39 7.52
CA THR A 171 1.69 -7.25 8.61
C THR A 171 1.02 -6.51 9.74
N CYS A 172 -0.04 -7.12 10.30
CA CYS A 172 -0.70 -6.75 11.55
C CYS A 172 -0.19 -7.56 12.77
N PHE A 173 0.81 -8.45 12.61
CA PHE A 173 1.35 -9.30 13.68
C PHE A 173 2.56 -8.62 14.34
N TYR A 174 2.31 -7.65 15.21
CA TYR A 174 3.34 -6.75 15.77
C TYR A 174 4.34 -7.41 16.70
N ASP A 175 4.02 -8.57 17.28
CA ASP A 175 4.95 -9.37 18.09
C ASP A 175 6.00 -10.10 17.24
N ASP A 176 5.73 -10.28 15.95
CA ASP A 176 6.54 -11.05 15.02
C ASP A 176 7.30 -10.18 13.97
N LEU A 177 7.35 -8.87 14.13
CA LEU A 177 7.92 -7.93 13.14
C LEU A 177 9.34 -8.27 12.70
N ASN A 178 10.18 -8.80 13.61
CA ASN A 178 11.54 -9.23 13.28
C ASN A 178 11.59 -10.33 12.20
N TYR A 179 10.55 -11.16 12.13
CA TYR A 179 10.46 -12.20 11.11
C TYR A 179 9.96 -11.61 9.78
N TYR A 180 8.94 -10.75 9.84
CA TYR A 180 8.41 -10.10 8.63
C TYR A 180 9.41 -9.12 8.00
N ALA A 181 10.24 -8.46 8.80
CA ALA A 181 11.31 -7.57 8.31
C ALA A 181 12.33 -8.28 7.40
N THR A 182 12.38 -9.62 7.40
CA THR A 182 13.24 -10.40 6.51
C THR A 182 12.56 -10.82 5.21
N SER A 183 11.24 -10.64 5.09
CA SER A 183 10.44 -11.13 3.96
C SER A 183 10.18 -10.10 2.86
N GLY A 184 10.56 -8.84 3.07
CA GLY A 184 10.50 -7.74 2.11
C GLY A 184 11.68 -6.79 2.30
N ASP A 185 11.88 -5.87 1.37
CA ASP A 185 12.85 -4.77 1.49
C ASP A 185 12.26 -3.63 2.32
N ILE A 186 10.94 -3.58 2.37
CA ILE A 186 10.13 -2.63 3.12
C ILE A 186 9.17 -3.40 4.01
N LEU A 187 9.10 -2.99 5.29
CA LEU A 187 8.15 -3.51 6.28
C LEU A 187 6.98 -2.55 6.42
N GLY A 188 5.79 -2.98 6.06
CA GLY A 188 4.54 -2.27 6.28
C GLY A 188 3.94 -2.60 7.64
N ILE A 189 3.36 -1.59 8.29
CA ILE A 189 2.70 -1.69 9.59
C ILE A 189 1.36 -0.96 9.51
N ASP A 190 0.25 -1.66 9.84
CA ASP A 190 -1.12 -1.21 9.61
C ASP A 190 -2.06 -1.35 10.82
N PRO A 191 -1.73 -0.84 11.99
CA PRO A 191 -2.63 -0.86 13.13
C PRO A 191 -3.81 0.10 12.91
N TYR A 192 -5.04 -0.40 13.14
CA TYR A 192 -6.28 0.35 13.01
C TYR A 192 -7.00 0.46 14.36
N PRO A 193 -6.48 1.30 15.29
CA PRO A 193 -6.91 1.31 16.69
C PRO A 193 -8.26 2.00 16.91
N ILE A 194 -8.72 2.85 15.98
CA ILE A 194 -9.92 3.65 16.16
C ILE A 194 -11.16 2.84 15.80
N LYS A 195 -11.95 2.50 16.79
CA LYS A 195 -13.16 1.68 16.63
C LYS A 195 -14.40 2.51 16.29
N ALA A 196 -15.41 1.86 15.72
CA ALA A 196 -16.70 2.49 15.36
C ALA A 196 -17.61 2.76 16.56
N THR A 197 -17.17 2.43 17.77
CA THR A 197 -17.93 2.62 19.03
C THR A 197 -17.61 3.98 19.65
N HIS A 198 -18.63 4.63 20.19
CA HIS A 198 -18.46 5.87 20.95
C HIS A 198 -17.69 5.63 22.25
N GLY A 199 -16.99 6.66 22.70
CA GLY A 199 -16.18 6.63 23.91
C GLY A 199 -14.71 6.95 23.64
N PRO A 200 -13.87 6.95 24.68
CA PRO A 200 -12.44 7.23 24.55
C PRO A 200 -11.74 6.24 23.62
N GLN A 201 -10.97 6.76 22.67
CA GLN A 201 -10.12 5.98 21.77
C GLN A 201 -8.65 6.16 22.18
N SER A 202 -7.80 5.22 21.77
CA SER A 202 -6.39 5.26 22.12
C SER A 202 -5.53 4.91 20.91
N LEU A 203 -4.53 5.73 20.64
CA LEU A 203 -3.49 5.46 19.64
C LEU A 203 -2.31 4.65 20.22
N ARG A 204 -2.46 4.06 21.42
CA ARG A 204 -1.37 3.31 22.06
C ARG A 204 -0.93 2.11 21.22
N GLU A 205 -1.88 1.35 20.69
CA GLU A 205 -1.59 0.20 19.82
C GLU A 205 -0.76 0.62 18.60
N LEU A 206 -1.17 1.71 17.93
CA LEU A 206 -0.42 2.30 16.81
C LEU A 206 1.01 2.69 17.23
N ARG A 207 1.14 3.43 18.35
CA ARG A 207 2.44 3.83 18.88
C ARG A 207 3.34 2.63 19.15
N ASP A 208 2.81 1.60 19.80
CA ASP A 208 3.59 0.44 20.23
C ASP A 208 4.01 -0.42 19.03
N ALA A 209 3.13 -0.59 18.03
CA ALA A 209 3.46 -1.26 16.77
C ALA A 209 4.57 -0.52 15.99
N LEU A 210 4.45 0.79 15.83
CA LEU A 210 5.45 1.60 15.15
C LEU A 210 6.80 1.59 15.89
N ALA A 211 6.78 1.69 17.23
CA ALA A 211 7.99 1.58 18.06
C ALA A 211 8.66 0.21 17.95
N ALA A 212 7.87 -0.87 17.84
CA ALA A 212 8.39 -2.20 17.60
C ALA A 212 8.98 -2.32 16.19
N GLY A 213 8.31 -1.75 15.18
CA GLY A 213 8.82 -1.69 13.81
C GLY A 213 10.18 -0.97 13.72
N GLN A 214 10.31 0.18 14.32
CA GLN A 214 11.56 0.96 14.35
C GLN A 214 12.74 0.12 14.89
N LYS A 215 12.50 -0.72 15.89
CA LYS A 215 13.54 -1.58 16.49
C LYS A 215 14.05 -2.68 15.56
N THR A 216 13.30 -3.01 14.50
CA THR A 216 13.75 -4.02 13.52
C THR A 216 14.90 -3.51 12.64
N GLY A 217 15.09 -2.19 12.53
CA GLY A 217 16.04 -1.57 11.62
C GLY A 217 15.64 -1.64 10.14
N ALA A 218 14.42 -2.11 9.83
CA ALA A 218 13.90 -2.16 8.46
C ALA A 218 13.44 -0.78 7.98
N THR A 219 13.29 -0.62 6.67
CA THR A 219 12.58 0.51 6.09
C THR A 219 11.09 0.38 6.40
N ILE A 220 10.52 1.34 7.12
CA ILE A 220 9.13 1.30 7.59
C ILE A 220 8.23 2.12 6.67
N TRP A 221 7.14 1.49 6.23
CA TRP A 221 5.97 2.16 5.67
C TRP A 221 4.79 2.02 6.61
N HIS A 222 4.11 3.11 6.88
CA HIS A 222 2.91 3.11 7.69
C HIS A 222 1.66 3.11 6.82
N VAL A 223 0.69 2.28 7.19
CA VAL A 223 -0.65 2.27 6.57
C VAL A 223 -1.67 2.86 7.55
N PRO A 224 -1.90 4.19 7.51
CA PRO A 224 -2.84 4.84 8.41
C PRO A 224 -4.28 4.44 8.10
N GLN A 225 -5.10 4.35 9.16
CA GLN A 225 -6.54 4.13 9.07
C GLN A 225 -7.24 5.34 8.44
N ALA A 226 -8.04 5.10 7.40
CA ALA A 226 -8.90 6.10 6.75
C ALA A 226 -10.34 5.59 6.58
N PHE A 227 -10.78 4.65 7.40
CA PHE A 227 -12.09 4.02 7.32
C PHE A 227 -12.73 3.90 8.71
N ASN A 228 -14.07 3.78 8.72
CA ASN A 228 -14.85 3.43 9.90
C ASN A 228 -15.06 1.91 9.95
N TRP A 229 -14.68 1.26 11.05
CA TRP A 229 -14.84 -0.19 11.21
C TRP A 229 -16.26 -0.72 10.96
N ALA A 230 -17.29 0.09 11.15
CA ALA A 230 -18.66 -0.31 10.85
C ALA A 230 -18.93 -0.57 9.36
N ILE A 231 -18.03 -0.13 8.46
CA ILE A 231 -18.18 -0.34 7.01
C ILE A 231 -18.10 -1.83 6.63
N VAL A 232 -17.43 -2.64 7.44
CA VAL A 232 -17.28 -4.08 7.19
C VAL A 232 -18.54 -4.87 7.55
N ASP A 233 -19.42 -4.31 8.38
CA ASP A 233 -20.70 -4.95 8.73
C ASP A 233 -21.73 -4.73 7.60
N LYS A 234 -21.90 -5.75 6.78
CA LYS A 234 -22.83 -5.74 5.65
C LYS A 234 -24.30 -5.85 6.06
N ASN A 235 -24.57 -6.22 7.30
CA ASN A 235 -25.93 -6.37 7.82
C ASN A 235 -26.44 -5.09 8.51
N MET A 236 -25.54 -4.17 8.82
CA MET A 236 -25.88 -2.89 9.45
C MET A 236 -26.60 -1.99 8.43
N SER A 237 -27.77 -1.46 8.82
CA SER A 237 -28.49 -0.48 8.00
C SER A 237 -27.72 0.85 7.89
N ASP A 238 -28.04 1.66 6.89
CA ASP A 238 -27.41 2.97 6.73
C ASP A 238 -27.76 3.93 7.87
N GLU A 239 -28.96 3.78 8.47
CA GLU A 239 -29.34 4.57 9.64
C GLU A 239 -28.49 4.22 10.87
N GLU A 240 -28.23 2.93 11.12
CA GLU A 240 -27.33 2.48 12.19
C GLU A 240 -25.90 2.91 11.92
N PHE A 241 -25.45 2.79 10.67
CA PHE A 241 -24.10 3.21 10.26
C PHE A 241 -23.86 4.70 10.54
N ARG A 242 -24.81 5.57 10.23
CA ARG A 242 -24.72 7.02 10.52
C ARG A 242 -24.61 7.35 12.01
N LYS A 243 -25.06 6.46 12.88
CA LYS A 243 -24.97 6.60 14.34
C LYS A 243 -23.65 6.08 14.91
N THR A 244 -22.81 5.44 14.12
CA THR A 244 -21.49 4.98 14.57
C THR A 244 -20.50 6.14 14.71
N ARG A 245 -19.41 5.89 15.43
CA ARG A 245 -18.33 6.87 15.56
C ARG A 245 -17.43 6.85 14.32
N PHE A 246 -17.26 7.98 13.70
CA PHE A 246 -16.28 8.20 12.61
C PHE A 246 -14.95 8.71 13.19
N LEU A 247 -13.90 8.65 12.40
CA LEU A 247 -12.61 9.24 12.76
C LEU A 247 -12.74 10.75 12.90
N THR A 248 -12.04 11.33 13.86
CA THR A 248 -11.92 12.79 13.93
C THR A 248 -10.80 13.28 13.05
N ARG A 249 -10.82 14.56 12.70
CA ARG A 249 -9.75 15.23 11.97
C ARG A 249 -8.38 15.05 12.66
N GLU A 250 -8.35 15.16 13.98
CA GLU A 250 -7.14 15.00 14.80
C GLU A 250 -6.60 13.57 14.72
N GLU A 251 -7.46 12.56 14.71
CA GLU A 251 -7.05 11.16 14.60
C GLU A 251 -6.45 10.86 13.23
N VAL A 252 -7.11 11.32 12.15
CA VAL A 252 -6.60 11.17 10.77
C VAL A 252 -5.23 11.83 10.62
N ARG A 253 -5.01 13.00 11.24
CA ARG A 253 -3.72 13.72 11.21
C ARG A 253 -2.66 13.10 12.10
N THR A 254 -3.03 12.66 13.30
CA THR A 254 -2.05 12.17 14.29
C THR A 254 -1.46 10.82 13.88
N ALA A 255 -2.23 9.95 13.23
CA ALA A 255 -1.77 8.62 12.87
C ALA A 255 -0.49 8.66 11.98
N PRO A 256 -0.46 9.33 10.81
CA PRO A 256 0.75 9.39 10.00
C PRO A 256 1.88 10.17 10.66
N LEU A 257 1.58 11.20 11.49
CA LEU A 257 2.61 11.92 12.24
C LEU A 257 3.32 11.02 13.26
N LEU A 258 2.60 10.13 13.93
CA LEU A 258 3.22 9.10 14.76
C LEU A 258 4.11 8.19 13.91
N GLY A 259 3.63 7.76 12.73
CA GLY A 259 4.46 7.01 11.78
C GLY A 259 5.79 7.72 11.47
N ALA A 260 5.74 9.02 11.15
CA ALA A 260 6.93 9.82 10.88
C ALA A 260 7.88 9.90 12.07
N ILE A 261 7.36 10.08 13.30
CA ILE A 261 8.16 10.12 14.54
C ILE A 261 8.92 8.81 14.76
N TYR A 262 8.31 7.66 14.41
CA TYR A 262 8.93 6.34 14.50
C TYR A 262 9.69 5.91 13.23
N GLY A 263 9.96 6.84 12.33
CA GLY A 263 10.86 6.65 11.19
C GLY A 263 10.20 6.14 9.91
N ALA A 264 8.87 6.09 9.83
CA ALA A 264 8.21 5.78 8.56
C ALA A 264 8.54 6.84 7.50
N LYS A 265 8.82 6.38 6.29
CA LYS A 265 9.18 7.21 5.12
C LYS A 265 8.12 7.16 4.01
N ALA A 266 7.01 6.48 4.27
CA ALA A 266 5.83 6.45 3.40
C ALA A 266 4.55 6.27 4.22
N PHE A 267 3.44 6.76 3.67
CA PHE A 267 2.11 6.73 4.28
C PHE A 267 1.10 6.32 3.22
N VAL A 268 0.58 5.09 3.31
CA VAL A 268 -0.37 4.54 2.32
C VAL A 268 -1.70 4.28 3.01
N PHE A 269 -2.63 5.21 2.91
CA PHE A 269 -3.90 5.18 3.65
C PHE A 269 -4.83 4.04 3.20
N TYR A 270 -5.43 3.35 4.15
CA TYR A 270 -6.43 2.31 3.90
C TYR A 270 -7.84 2.85 4.22
N ALA A 271 -8.79 2.97 3.27
CA ALA A 271 -8.72 2.71 1.84
C ALA A 271 -9.73 3.59 1.07
N TYR A 272 -9.45 3.93 -0.17
CA TYR A 272 -10.32 4.75 -1.03
C TYR A 272 -11.70 4.12 -1.26
N TYR A 273 -11.76 2.80 -1.49
CA TYR A 273 -13.03 2.13 -1.72
C TYR A 273 -13.94 2.11 -0.47
N ASP A 274 -13.36 2.13 0.74
CA ASP A 274 -14.14 2.27 1.97
C ASP A 274 -14.66 3.70 2.13
N ILE A 275 -13.84 4.71 1.79
CA ILE A 275 -14.28 6.12 1.76
C ILE A 275 -15.47 6.27 0.81
N THR A 276 -15.39 5.74 -0.41
CA THR A 276 -16.49 5.81 -1.37
C THR A 276 -17.73 5.04 -0.91
N ALA A 277 -17.55 3.96 -0.15
CA ALA A 277 -18.66 3.24 0.46
C ALA A 277 -19.28 4.03 1.63
N MET A 278 -18.48 4.70 2.46
CA MET A 278 -18.96 5.61 3.53
C MET A 278 -19.74 6.79 2.94
N GLU A 279 -19.27 7.39 1.87
CA GLU A 279 -19.98 8.48 1.15
C GLU A 279 -21.38 8.05 0.68
N LYS A 280 -21.54 6.81 0.24
CA LYS A 280 -22.86 6.28 -0.17
C LYS A 280 -23.80 6.06 1.01
N ARG A 281 -23.28 5.59 2.15
CA ARG A 281 -24.07 5.27 3.35
C ARG A 281 -24.34 6.49 4.24
N ALA A 282 -23.40 7.41 4.30
CA ALA A 282 -23.45 8.63 5.12
C ALA A 282 -22.78 9.79 4.36
N PRO A 283 -23.42 10.41 3.35
CA PRO A 283 -22.77 11.34 2.43
C PRO A 283 -22.03 12.50 3.11
N GLU A 284 -22.67 13.16 4.09
CA GLU A 284 -22.08 14.31 4.79
C GLU A 284 -20.81 13.92 5.56
N ARG A 285 -20.84 12.74 6.21
CA ARG A 285 -19.69 12.22 6.98
C ARG A 285 -18.58 11.74 6.06
N GLY A 286 -18.92 11.05 4.99
CA GLY A 286 -17.93 10.60 4.01
C GLY A 286 -17.21 11.76 3.31
N GLU A 287 -17.93 12.85 3.00
CA GLU A 287 -17.33 14.08 2.49
C GLU A 287 -16.40 14.75 3.51
N GLU A 288 -16.80 14.80 4.78
CA GLU A 288 -15.96 15.29 5.87
C GLU A 288 -14.68 14.47 6.01
N ASP A 289 -14.80 13.13 6.02
CA ASP A 289 -13.65 12.22 6.12
C ASP A 289 -12.68 12.41 4.93
N TRP A 290 -13.20 12.55 3.71
CA TRP A 290 -12.38 12.84 2.54
C TRP A 290 -11.66 14.20 2.64
N ASN A 291 -12.32 15.23 3.16
CA ASN A 291 -11.72 16.55 3.36
C ASN A 291 -10.63 16.51 4.44
N ASN A 292 -10.88 15.83 5.56
CA ASN A 292 -9.87 15.61 6.62
C ASN A 292 -8.63 14.87 6.10
N LEU A 293 -8.85 13.92 5.20
CA LEU A 293 -7.76 13.16 4.57
C LEU A 293 -6.94 14.05 3.62
N LYS A 294 -7.60 14.87 2.78
CA LYS A 294 -6.90 15.83 1.89
C LYS A 294 -6.03 16.82 2.68
N GLU A 295 -6.56 17.35 3.78
CA GLU A 295 -5.80 18.25 4.64
C GLU A 295 -4.59 17.55 5.25
N THR A 296 -4.74 16.26 5.60
CA THR A 296 -3.65 15.45 6.13
C THR A 296 -2.59 15.16 5.08
N VAL A 297 -3.00 14.87 3.84
CA VAL A 297 -2.09 14.70 2.69
C VAL A 297 -1.29 15.99 2.45
N GLN A 298 -1.96 17.16 2.45
CA GLN A 298 -1.27 18.43 2.30
C GLN A 298 -0.27 18.68 3.45
N LEU A 299 -0.66 18.38 4.68
CA LEU A 299 0.24 18.50 5.84
C LEU A 299 1.49 17.60 5.68
N LEU A 300 1.33 16.38 5.16
CA LEU A 300 2.47 15.49 4.91
C LEU A 300 3.41 16.07 3.84
N HIS A 301 2.89 16.68 2.77
CA HIS A 301 3.71 17.41 1.80
C HIS A 301 4.46 18.58 2.43
N ASP A 302 3.77 19.37 3.25
CA ASP A 302 4.40 20.49 3.96
C ASP A 302 5.53 20.03 4.88
N LEU A 303 5.40 18.84 5.49
CA LEU A 303 6.39 18.26 6.39
C LEU A 303 7.43 17.37 5.69
N GLU A 304 7.28 17.06 4.39
CA GLU A 304 8.20 16.20 3.65
C GLU A 304 9.69 16.60 3.83
N PRO A 305 10.09 17.88 3.79
CA PRO A 305 11.50 18.26 3.97
C PRO A 305 12.10 17.80 5.31
N TRP A 306 11.28 17.74 6.36
CA TRP A 306 11.71 17.27 7.69
C TRP A 306 11.63 15.75 7.81
N ILE A 307 10.55 15.13 7.33
CA ILE A 307 10.37 13.66 7.36
C ILE A 307 11.47 12.97 6.55
N MET A 308 11.84 13.55 5.40
CA MET A 308 12.85 13.03 4.49
C MET A 308 14.25 13.56 4.75
N SER A 309 14.46 14.33 5.82
CA SER A 309 15.78 14.79 6.21
C SER A 309 16.72 13.64 6.60
N THR A 310 18.04 13.89 6.54
CA THR A 310 19.13 12.94 6.86
C THR A 310 19.81 13.32 8.14
#